data_2e63c78aff35c993567efe9d6a84bc6c
#
_entry.id   2e63c78aff35c993567efe9d6a84bc6c
#
_cell.length_a   1.000
_cell.length_b   1.000
_cell.length_c   1.000
_cell.angle_alpha   90.00
_cell.angle_beta   90.00
_cell.angle_gamma   90.00
#
_symmetry.space_group_name_H-M   'P 1'
#
loop_
_entity.id
_entity.type
_entity.pdbx_description
1 polymer ?
#
loop_
_entity_poly.entity_id
_entity_poly.type
_entity_poly.pdbx_seq_one_letter_code
_entity_poly.pdbx_strand_id
1 'polypeptide(L)'
;IFPTETTRFADVILPAASFAECDGTFTNGERRIQRVRKAIPALSGQENWQTICQIAQRMGYPMQYNHPSEIMDEIASLAPMFAGVRFDRLDNGGLQWPIPSIDHPGTETLHADSFSCGLGRFNAVRHKLPAEQTDPEYPLVLTTGRRREHYNCGSMTGRSRGIMWVWPEESIEISPADARELEIEDGEVVLVSSRRGSVKTRARLTDKSSRGVAFMSFHYQDVLTNLLTNAALDPQAKTPEYKACAIKIEKIAA
;
A
#
# COMPACT_ATOMS: atom_id res chain seq x y z
N ILE A 1 3.41 -0.71 14.78
CA ILE A 1 2.73 -0.72 16.10
C ILE A 1 2.58 -2.13 16.67
N PHE A 2 2.75 -3.16 15.86
CA PHE A 2 2.71 -4.55 16.30
C PHE A 2 3.99 -5.28 15.86
N PRO A 3 4.49 -6.24 16.66
CA PRO A 3 5.53 -7.15 16.21
C PRO A 3 5.09 -7.91 14.96
N THR A 4 6.01 -8.11 14.04
CA THR A 4 5.84 -8.89 12.80
C THR A 4 6.99 -9.85 12.63
N GLU A 5 6.94 -10.75 11.65
CA GLU A 5 8.07 -11.65 11.34
C GLU A 5 9.36 -10.86 11.04
N THR A 6 9.25 -9.67 10.46
CA THR A 6 10.40 -8.78 10.20
C THR A 6 11.13 -8.38 11.48
N THR A 7 10.43 -8.27 12.63
CA THR A 7 11.06 -7.90 13.90
C THR A 7 12.05 -8.94 14.39
N ARG A 8 12.02 -10.19 13.90
CA ARG A 8 13.01 -11.24 14.23
C ARG A 8 14.40 -10.95 13.69
N PHE A 9 14.51 -10.05 12.71
CA PHE A 9 15.78 -9.65 12.09
C PHE A 9 16.31 -8.33 12.65
N ALA A 10 15.60 -7.71 13.60
CA ALA A 10 15.99 -6.45 14.18
C ALA A 10 16.76 -6.63 15.49
N ASP A 11 17.88 -5.94 15.64
CA ASP A 11 18.64 -5.88 16.89
C ASP A 11 17.95 -4.96 17.92
N VAL A 12 17.24 -3.94 17.44
CA VAL A 12 16.50 -2.99 18.29
C VAL A 12 15.12 -2.73 17.68
N ILE A 13 14.09 -2.78 18.50
CA ILE A 13 12.70 -2.48 18.13
C ILE A 13 12.23 -1.29 18.96
N LEU A 14 11.81 -0.24 18.27
CA LEU A 14 11.22 0.95 18.88
C LEU A 14 9.70 0.92 18.66
N PRO A 15 8.89 1.02 19.73
CA PRO A 15 7.44 1.00 19.59
C PRO A 15 6.94 2.26 18.90
N ALA A 16 6.03 2.11 17.93
CA ALA A 16 5.39 3.19 17.22
C ALA A 16 4.01 3.50 17.78
N ALA A 17 3.64 4.77 17.78
CA ALA A 17 2.29 5.23 18.05
C ALA A 17 1.39 5.04 16.82
N SER A 18 0.11 4.76 17.03
CA SER A 18 -0.90 4.68 15.98
C SER A 18 -1.39 6.07 15.57
N PHE A 19 -2.20 6.13 14.50
CA PHE A 19 -2.82 7.39 14.05
C PHE A 19 -3.74 8.04 15.09
N ALA A 20 -4.35 7.27 16.00
CA ALA A 20 -5.20 7.79 17.07
C ALA A 20 -4.39 8.36 18.24
N GLU A 21 -3.11 8.05 18.30
CA GLU A 21 -2.16 8.42 19.36
C GLU A 21 -1.25 9.57 18.96
N CYS A 22 -1.39 10.11 17.74
CA CYS A 22 -0.54 11.16 17.20
C CYS A 22 -1.36 12.39 16.81
N ASP A 23 -0.78 13.58 16.98
CA ASP A 23 -1.19 14.80 16.29
C ASP A 23 -0.35 14.99 15.01
N GLY A 24 -0.94 15.63 13.99
CA GLY A 24 -0.23 15.86 12.74
C GLY A 24 -1.13 16.10 11.54
N THR A 25 -0.65 15.68 10.38
CA THR A 25 -1.41 15.80 9.12
C THR A 25 -1.34 14.51 8.33
N PHE A 26 -2.41 14.19 7.61
CA PHE A 26 -2.43 13.19 6.56
C PHE A 26 -2.83 13.81 5.23
N THR A 27 -2.26 13.31 4.16
CA THR A 27 -2.65 13.67 2.79
C THR A 27 -3.43 12.51 2.18
N ASN A 28 -4.65 12.77 1.73
CA ASN A 28 -5.50 11.76 1.11
C ASN A 28 -5.24 11.58 -0.40
N GLY A 29 -5.98 10.68 -1.05
CA GLY A 29 -5.83 10.38 -2.48
C GLY A 29 -6.18 11.54 -3.42
N GLU A 30 -6.94 12.54 -2.98
CA GLU A 30 -7.23 13.78 -3.72
C GLU A 30 -6.22 14.91 -3.44
N ARG A 31 -5.08 14.60 -2.83
CA ARG A 31 -4.01 15.55 -2.45
C ARG A 31 -4.41 16.52 -1.34
N ARG A 32 -5.46 16.25 -0.59
CA ARG A 32 -5.92 17.09 0.51
C ARG A 32 -5.13 16.79 1.76
N ILE A 33 -4.42 17.80 2.27
CA ILE A 33 -3.72 17.78 3.54
C ILE A 33 -4.75 18.08 4.62
N GLN A 34 -4.94 17.16 5.55
CA GLN A 34 -5.95 17.22 6.60
C GLN A 34 -5.32 17.04 7.97
N ARG A 35 -5.87 17.73 8.98
CA ARG A 35 -5.45 17.57 10.37
C ARG A 35 -5.89 16.20 10.91
N VAL A 36 -4.93 15.54 11.56
CA VAL A 36 -5.19 14.42 12.47
C VAL A 36 -4.96 14.91 13.88
N ARG A 37 -5.94 14.71 14.76
CA ARG A 37 -5.85 15.11 16.17
C ARG A 37 -5.75 13.90 17.05
N LYS A 38 -4.81 13.92 17.95
CA LYS A 38 -4.60 12.90 18.96
C LYS A 38 -5.87 12.65 19.77
N ALA A 39 -6.37 11.43 19.75
CA ALA A 39 -7.58 11.02 20.46
C ALA A 39 -7.26 10.36 21.81
N ILE A 40 -6.14 9.66 21.90
CA ILE A 40 -5.71 8.92 23.09
C ILE A 40 -4.20 9.11 23.32
N PRO A 41 -3.70 8.97 24.56
CA PRO A 41 -2.26 8.97 24.82
C PRO A 41 -1.55 7.85 24.08
N ALA A 42 -0.30 8.13 23.63
CA ALA A 42 0.51 7.10 23.00
C ALA A 42 0.88 6.00 24.01
N LEU A 43 0.54 4.76 23.69
CA LEU A 43 0.87 3.60 24.53
C LEU A 43 2.39 3.42 24.66
N SER A 44 3.16 3.81 23.66
CA SER A 44 4.62 3.85 23.67
C SER A 44 5.21 4.95 24.57
N GLY A 45 4.37 5.83 25.13
CA GLY A 45 4.78 6.99 25.94
C GLY A 45 5.14 8.24 25.14
N GLN A 46 5.34 8.12 23.82
CA GLN A 46 5.70 9.24 22.95
C GLN A 46 5.22 9.03 21.52
N GLU A 47 5.13 10.11 20.76
CA GLU A 47 4.76 10.08 19.35
C GLU A 47 5.98 9.75 18.46
N ASN A 48 5.74 9.27 17.24
CA ASN A 48 6.80 8.80 16.34
C ASN A 48 7.82 9.87 16.01
N TRP A 49 7.39 11.12 15.80
CA TRP A 49 8.28 12.24 15.51
C TRP A 49 9.24 12.54 16.69
N GLN A 50 8.79 12.38 17.92
CA GLN A 50 9.63 12.57 19.12
C GLN A 50 10.74 11.51 19.19
N THR A 51 10.40 10.25 18.87
CA THR A 51 11.39 9.16 18.75
C THR A 51 12.44 9.49 17.69
N ILE A 52 12.02 9.99 16.52
CA ILE A 52 12.94 10.39 15.44
C ILE A 52 13.86 11.52 15.89
N CYS A 53 13.33 12.54 16.55
CA CYS A 53 14.13 13.66 17.09
C CYS A 53 15.19 13.16 18.08
N GLN A 54 14.83 12.27 19.01
CA GLN A 54 15.76 11.71 19.98
C GLN A 54 16.87 10.90 19.31
N ILE A 55 16.58 10.14 18.28
CA ILE A 55 17.59 9.40 17.50
C ILE A 55 18.53 10.40 16.81
N ALA A 56 17.98 11.40 16.12
CA ALA A 56 18.76 12.43 15.43
C ALA A 56 19.72 13.16 16.38
N GLN A 57 19.24 13.55 17.55
CA GLN A 57 20.06 14.21 18.57
C GLN A 57 21.20 13.32 19.07
N ARG A 58 20.94 12.02 19.30
CA ARG A 58 21.99 11.06 19.70
C ARG A 58 23.00 10.79 18.59
N MET A 59 22.61 11.01 17.34
CA MET A 59 23.51 10.98 16.18
C MET A 59 24.25 12.30 15.93
N GLY A 60 24.07 13.31 16.80
CA GLY A 60 24.74 14.60 16.70
C GLY A 60 24.01 15.65 15.84
N TYR A 61 22.80 15.34 15.37
CA TYR A 61 22.00 16.31 14.61
C TYR A 61 20.98 16.99 15.55
N PRO A 62 20.94 18.33 15.65
CA PRO A 62 20.13 19.07 16.64
C PRO A 62 18.66 19.20 16.21
N MET A 63 18.00 18.09 15.89
CA MET A 63 16.57 18.05 15.53
C MET A 63 15.72 18.21 16.78
N GLN A 64 15.01 19.32 16.90
CA GLN A 64 14.17 19.62 18.05
C GLN A 64 12.91 20.36 17.63
N TYR A 65 11.75 19.81 17.99
CA TYR A 65 10.43 20.42 17.83
C TYR A 65 9.64 20.25 19.11
N ASN A 66 8.71 21.17 19.38
CA ASN A 66 7.81 21.12 20.53
C ASN A 66 6.42 20.62 20.13
N HIS A 67 6.06 20.82 18.86
CA HIS A 67 4.76 20.44 18.33
C HIS A 67 4.87 20.09 16.83
N PRO A 68 4.04 19.17 16.30
CA PRO A 68 4.05 18.80 14.88
C PRO A 68 3.79 19.96 13.90
N SER A 69 3.19 21.07 14.35
CA SER A 69 3.05 22.27 13.51
C SER A 69 4.39 22.87 13.11
N GLU A 70 5.39 22.83 14.00
CA GLU A 70 6.73 23.34 13.70
C GLU A 70 7.41 22.50 12.60
N ILE A 71 7.14 21.18 12.58
CA ILE A 71 7.59 20.30 11.51
C ILE A 71 6.92 20.69 10.17
N MET A 72 5.61 20.98 10.20
CA MET A 72 4.91 21.42 9.00
C MET A 72 5.40 22.80 8.53
N ASP A 73 5.72 23.71 9.44
CA ASP A 73 6.29 25.01 9.11
C ASP A 73 7.67 24.88 8.44
N GLU A 74 8.50 23.94 8.91
CA GLU A 74 9.77 23.65 8.24
C GLU A 74 9.55 23.01 6.85
N ILE A 75 8.65 22.04 6.71
CA ILE A 75 8.28 21.49 5.41
C ILE A 75 7.83 22.61 4.46
N ALA A 76 6.98 23.52 4.92
CA ALA A 76 6.49 24.66 4.14
C ALA A 76 7.62 25.61 3.71
N SER A 77 8.65 25.75 4.52
CA SER A 77 9.82 26.59 4.20
C SER A 77 10.73 25.96 3.13
N LEU A 78 10.78 24.63 3.07
CA LEU A 78 11.69 23.89 2.19
C LEU A 78 11.04 23.44 0.89
N ALA A 79 9.72 23.21 0.89
CA ALA A 79 8.99 22.68 -0.24
C ALA A 79 8.00 23.71 -0.81
N PRO A 80 8.28 24.37 -1.95
CA PRO A 80 7.46 25.46 -2.50
C PRO A 80 5.98 25.08 -2.68
N MET A 81 5.69 23.82 -3.00
CA MET A 81 4.30 23.36 -3.17
C MET A 81 3.52 23.27 -1.85
N PHE A 82 4.19 23.38 -0.71
CA PHE A 82 3.60 23.40 0.64
C PHE A 82 3.77 24.74 1.34
N ALA A 83 4.32 25.76 0.67
CA ALA A 83 4.70 27.06 1.29
C ALA A 83 3.55 27.76 2.04
N GLY A 84 2.31 27.54 1.61
CA GLY A 84 1.13 28.10 2.26
C GLY A 84 0.46 27.19 3.29
N VAL A 85 1.02 26.02 3.60
CA VAL A 85 0.41 25.09 4.57
C VAL A 85 0.72 25.51 5.98
N ARG A 86 -0.31 25.71 6.80
CA ARG A 86 -0.23 25.96 8.24
C ARG A 86 -1.35 25.20 8.95
N PHE A 87 -1.12 24.78 10.19
CA PHE A 87 -2.10 23.95 10.92
C PHE A 87 -3.47 24.62 11.07
N ASP A 88 -3.50 25.90 11.40
CA ASP A 88 -4.71 26.71 11.53
C ASP A 88 -5.53 26.77 10.23
N ARG A 89 -4.87 26.79 9.09
CA ARG A 89 -5.51 26.78 7.78
C ARG A 89 -6.13 25.42 7.41
N LEU A 90 -5.72 24.35 8.06
CA LEU A 90 -6.22 22.99 7.80
C LEU A 90 -7.45 22.63 8.64
N ASP A 91 -7.83 23.45 9.60
CA ASP A 91 -8.91 23.14 10.56
C ASP A 91 -10.29 23.03 9.92
N ASN A 92 -10.51 23.69 8.81
CA ASN A 92 -11.78 23.71 8.06
C ASN A 92 -11.79 22.76 6.87
N GLY A 93 -11.47 21.47 7.07
CA GLY A 93 -11.56 20.44 6.05
C GLY A 93 -10.27 20.22 5.23
N GLY A 94 -9.20 20.91 5.57
CA GLY A 94 -7.91 20.77 4.91
C GLY A 94 -7.79 21.50 3.58
N LEU A 95 -6.61 21.42 2.97
CA LEU A 95 -6.27 22.11 1.71
C LEU A 95 -5.63 21.14 0.71
N GLN A 96 -5.99 21.25 -0.55
CA GLN A 96 -5.37 20.46 -1.63
C GLN A 96 -4.08 21.14 -2.12
N TRP A 97 -2.96 20.43 -2.08
CA TRP A 97 -1.70 20.94 -2.62
C TRP A 97 -1.65 20.84 -4.17
N PRO A 98 -0.88 21.69 -4.87
CA PRO A 98 0.02 22.76 -4.41
C PRO A 98 -0.65 23.93 -3.71
N ILE A 99 0.04 24.47 -2.68
CA ILE A 99 -0.39 25.65 -1.92
C ILE A 99 0.84 26.58 -1.82
N PRO A 100 1.16 27.29 -2.90
CA PRO A 100 2.45 28.02 -3.02
C PRO A 100 2.57 29.27 -2.18
N SER A 101 1.48 29.75 -1.57
CA SER A 101 1.49 30.94 -0.69
C SER A 101 0.44 30.81 0.40
N ILE A 102 0.61 31.63 1.45
CA ILE A 102 -0.29 31.62 2.61
C ILE A 102 -1.73 32.00 2.24
N ASP A 103 -1.94 32.81 1.23
CA ASP A 103 -3.27 33.27 0.80
C ASP A 103 -3.88 32.35 -0.28
N HIS A 104 -3.14 31.34 -0.75
CA HIS A 104 -3.60 30.47 -1.80
C HIS A 104 -4.70 29.51 -1.28
N PRO A 105 -5.88 29.41 -1.92
CA PRO A 105 -7.03 28.63 -1.41
C PRO A 105 -6.85 27.10 -1.48
N GLY A 106 -5.78 26.63 -2.07
CA GLY A 106 -5.57 25.23 -2.48
C GLY A 106 -5.78 25.05 -3.98
N THR A 107 -5.35 23.90 -4.51
CA THR A 107 -5.41 23.57 -5.93
C THR A 107 -6.35 22.38 -6.13
N GLU A 108 -7.60 22.61 -6.51
CA GLU A 108 -8.57 21.54 -6.73
C GLU A 108 -8.23 20.72 -7.99
N THR A 109 -7.88 21.40 -9.08
CA THR A 109 -7.50 20.77 -10.35
C THR A 109 -6.07 21.10 -10.70
N LEU A 110 -5.24 20.05 -10.87
CA LEU A 110 -3.86 20.22 -11.35
C LEU A 110 -3.84 20.62 -12.82
N HIS A 111 -2.89 21.49 -13.18
CA HIS A 111 -2.66 21.88 -14.57
C HIS A 111 -3.91 22.39 -15.30
N ALA A 112 -4.76 23.16 -14.59
CA ALA A 112 -5.99 23.70 -15.16
C ALA A 112 -5.74 24.56 -16.41
N ASP A 113 -4.68 25.38 -16.38
CA ASP A 113 -4.35 26.31 -17.48
C ASP A 113 -3.24 25.74 -18.39
N SER A 114 -2.20 25.15 -17.79
CA SER A 114 -1.04 24.61 -18.52
C SER A 114 -0.27 23.60 -17.68
N PHE A 115 0.51 22.74 -18.34
CA PHE A 115 1.50 21.89 -17.64
C PHE A 115 2.68 22.74 -17.18
N SER A 116 3.42 22.26 -16.17
CA SER A 116 4.63 22.92 -15.69
C SER A 116 5.71 23.09 -16.79
N CYS A 117 5.68 22.25 -17.83
CA CYS A 117 6.55 22.34 -19.01
C CYS A 117 5.93 23.15 -20.18
N GLY A 118 4.80 23.84 -19.97
CA GLY A 118 4.03 24.54 -20.99
C GLY A 118 3.01 23.62 -21.68
N LEU A 119 3.19 23.33 -22.95
CA LEU A 119 2.33 22.39 -23.66
C LEU A 119 2.60 20.94 -23.27
N GLY A 120 1.56 20.12 -23.32
CA GLY A 120 1.67 18.68 -23.07
C GLY A 120 2.59 18.02 -24.10
N ARG A 121 3.48 17.14 -23.65
CA ARG A 121 4.40 16.37 -24.50
C ARG A 121 3.86 14.98 -24.75
N PHE A 122 3.60 14.65 -26.00
CA PHE A 122 3.28 13.29 -26.42
C PHE A 122 4.55 12.46 -26.59
N ASN A 123 4.56 11.25 -26.03
CA ASN A 123 5.62 10.29 -26.25
C ASN A 123 5.04 9.05 -26.94
N ALA A 124 5.65 8.62 -28.02
CA ALA A 124 5.30 7.36 -28.66
C ALA A 124 5.75 6.20 -27.77
N VAL A 125 4.81 5.41 -27.31
CA VAL A 125 5.07 4.20 -26.53
C VAL A 125 4.68 2.97 -27.33
N ARG A 126 5.50 1.91 -27.25
CA ARG A 126 5.19 0.61 -27.82
C ARG A 126 4.73 -0.32 -26.69
N HIS A 127 3.69 -1.10 -26.97
CA HIS A 127 3.26 -2.15 -26.06
C HIS A 127 4.40 -3.17 -25.88
N LYS A 128 4.64 -3.54 -24.63
CA LYS A 128 5.52 -4.64 -24.25
C LYS A 128 4.72 -5.66 -23.47
N LEU A 129 4.93 -6.92 -23.75
CA LEU A 129 4.39 -8.00 -22.94
C LEU A 129 5.00 -7.96 -21.54
N PRO A 130 4.28 -8.50 -20.50
CA PRO A 130 4.87 -8.74 -19.20
C PRO A 130 6.16 -9.54 -19.29
N ALA A 131 7.08 -9.30 -18.35
CA ALA A 131 8.35 -9.99 -18.30
C ALA A 131 8.21 -11.51 -18.16
N GLU A 132 7.14 -11.95 -17.51
CA GLU A 132 6.79 -13.37 -17.38
C GLU A 132 5.52 -13.68 -18.19
N GLN A 133 5.62 -14.67 -19.05
CA GLN A 133 4.51 -15.19 -19.85
C GLN A 133 4.07 -16.56 -19.30
N THR A 134 2.79 -16.87 -19.50
CA THR A 134 2.25 -18.22 -19.26
C THR A 134 2.84 -19.23 -20.24
N ASP A 135 2.91 -20.48 -19.81
CA ASP A 135 3.29 -21.63 -20.61
C ASP A 135 2.46 -22.87 -20.18
N PRO A 136 2.65 -24.05 -20.80
CA PRO A 136 1.90 -25.25 -20.43
C PRO A 136 2.09 -25.70 -18.97
N GLU A 137 3.21 -25.37 -18.32
CA GLU A 137 3.45 -25.70 -16.91
C GLU A 137 2.78 -24.71 -15.96
N TYR A 138 2.75 -23.43 -16.33
CA TYR A 138 2.12 -22.33 -15.56
C TYR A 138 1.12 -21.59 -16.44
N PRO A 139 -0.08 -22.17 -16.65
CA PRO A 139 -1.00 -21.71 -17.70
C PRO A 139 -1.82 -20.48 -17.34
N LEU A 140 -1.85 -20.07 -16.09
CA LEU A 140 -2.67 -18.96 -15.61
C LEU A 140 -1.84 -17.72 -15.29
N VAL A 141 -2.42 -16.54 -15.55
CA VAL A 141 -1.84 -15.25 -15.10
C VAL A 141 -2.38 -14.94 -13.72
N LEU A 142 -1.50 -14.79 -12.73
CA LEU A 142 -1.84 -14.20 -11.44
C LEU A 142 -1.74 -12.68 -11.53
N THR A 143 -2.82 -11.99 -11.26
CA THR A 143 -2.80 -10.56 -10.93
C THR A 143 -2.98 -10.36 -9.44
N THR A 144 -2.28 -9.37 -8.87
CA THR A 144 -2.35 -9.08 -7.44
C THR A 144 -2.96 -7.71 -7.19
N GLY A 145 -3.59 -7.55 -6.03
CA GLY A 145 -4.23 -6.29 -5.70
C GLY A 145 -4.53 -6.14 -4.21
N ARG A 146 -5.47 -5.25 -3.92
CA ARG A 146 -5.96 -4.99 -2.57
C ARG A 146 -7.45 -5.28 -2.47
N ARG A 147 -7.85 -5.75 -1.29
CA ARG A 147 -9.25 -5.74 -0.88
C ARG A 147 -9.52 -4.42 -0.19
N ARG A 148 -10.67 -3.82 -0.47
CA ARG A 148 -11.04 -2.50 0.04
C ARG A 148 -11.04 -2.41 1.56
N GLU A 149 -11.40 -3.49 2.22
CA GLU A 149 -11.56 -3.59 3.66
C GLU A 149 -10.22 -3.69 4.40
N HIS A 150 -9.17 -4.18 3.74
CA HIS A 150 -7.84 -4.33 4.32
C HIS A 150 -6.88 -3.21 3.93
N TYR A 151 -5.94 -2.91 4.82
CA TYR A 151 -4.91 -1.90 4.59
C TYR A 151 -3.52 -2.54 4.56
N ASN A 152 -2.82 -2.35 3.44
CA ASN A 152 -1.47 -2.89 3.17
C ASN A 152 -1.34 -4.37 3.54
N CYS A 153 -0.35 -4.73 4.37
CA CYS A 153 -0.09 -6.10 4.82
C CYS A 153 -0.99 -6.59 5.96
N GLY A 154 -2.09 -5.91 6.25
CA GLY A 154 -3.07 -6.35 7.23
C GLY A 154 -2.64 -6.23 8.70
N SER A 155 -1.48 -5.63 9.01
CA SER A 155 -0.95 -5.57 10.39
C SER A 155 -1.94 -5.00 11.41
N MET A 156 -2.72 -4.00 11.02
CA MET A 156 -3.79 -3.42 11.84
C MET A 156 -5.15 -4.03 11.52
N THR A 157 -5.52 -4.07 10.24
CA THR A 157 -6.85 -4.52 9.82
C THR A 157 -7.10 -5.99 10.09
N GLY A 158 -6.08 -6.85 10.04
CA GLY A 158 -6.14 -8.25 10.45
C GLY A 158 -6.39 -8.47 11.96
N ARG A 159 -6.34 -7.41 12.78
CA ARG A 159 -6.70 -7.43 14.21
C ARG A 159 -8.08 -6.82 14.48
N SER A 160 -8.75 -6.31 13.46
CA SER A 160 -10.11 -5.77 13.55
C SER A 160 -11.13 -6.88 13.37
N ARG A 161 -11.88 -7.21 14.41
CA ARG A 161 -12.92 -8.27 14.36
C ARG A 161 -13.95 -8.04 13.26
N GLY A 162 -14.39 -6.80 13.05
CA GLY A 162 -15.37 -6.47 12.01
C GLY A 162 -14.83 -6.70 10.60
N ILE A 163 -13.58 -6.32 10.34
CA ILE A 163 -12.94 -6.52 9.03
C ILE A 163 -12.68 -8.01 8.80
N MET A 164 -12.15 -8.70 9.80
CA MET A 164 -11.89 -10.14 9.73
C MET A 164 -13.18 -10.99 9.65
N TRP A 165 -14.32 -10.45 10.07
CA TRP A 165 -15.61 -11.11 9.85
C TRP A 165 -16.03 -11.06 8.37
N VAL A 166 -15.73 -9.97 7.66
CA VAL A 166 -16.05 -9.80 6.22
C VAL A 166 -15.07 -10.58 5.34
N TRP A 167 -13.78 -10.49 5.64
CA TRP A 167 -12.69 -11.11 4.90
C TRP A 167 -11.71 -11.80 5.87
N PRO A 168 -12.04 -13.05 6.30
CA PRO A 168 -11.27 -13.73 7.35
C PRO A 168 -9.93 -14.28 6.89
N GLU A 169 -9.79 -14.62 5.59
CA GLU A 169 -8.64 -15.32 5.04
C GLU A 169 -8.36 -14.89 3.59
N GLU A 170 -7.17 -15.21 3.09
CA GLU A 170 -6.84 -15.06 1.68
C GLU A 170 -7.55 -16.12 0.85
N SER A 171 -7.90 -15.75 -0.37
CA SER A 171 -8.44 -16.67 -1.36
C SER A 171 -7.93 -16.33 -2.75
N ILE A 172 -7.75 -17.37 -3.59
CA ILE A 172 -7.51 -17.16 -5.00
C ILE A 172 -8.83 -17.09 -5.74
N GLU A 173 -9.10 -15.96 -6.38
CA GLU A 173 -10.28 -15.77 -7.21
C GLU A 173 -9.99 -16.29 -8.63
N ILE A 174 -10.83 -17.20 -9.12
CA ILE A 174 -10.72 -17.80 -10.44
C ILE A 174 -12.08 -17.78 -11.16
N SER A 175 -12.04 -17.81 -12.48
CA SER A 175 -13.27 -17.90 -13.26
C SER A 175 -13.95 -19.26 -13.09
N PRO A 176 -15.31 -19.33 -13.18
CA PRO A 176 -16.01 -20.60 -13.19
C PRO A 176 -15.60 -21.52 -14.36
N ALA A 177 -15.07 -20.96 -15.45
CA ALA A 177 -14.58 -21.72 -16.58
C ALA A 177 -13.26 -22.45 -16.24
N ASP A 178 -12.30 -21.73 -15.65
CA ASP A 178 -11.03 -22.31 -15.20
C ASP A 178 -11.25 -23.33 -14.08
N ALA A 179 -12.16 -23.03 -13.15
CA ALA A 179 -12.50 -23.94 -12.06
C ALA A 179 -13.04 -25.30 -12.57
N ARG A 180 -13.91 -25.27 -13.58
CA ARG A 180 -14.40 -26.50 -14.21
C ARG A 180 -13.29 -27.29 -14.92
N GLU A 181 -12.40 -26.60 -15.62
CA GLU A 181 -11.26 -27.20 -16.31
C GLU A 181 -10.26 -27.84 -15.35
N LEU A 182 -10.08 -27.23 -14.18
CA LEU A 182 -9.20 -27.69 -13.10
C LEU A 182 -9.92 -28.64 -12.12
N GLU A 183 -11.24 -28.87 -12.31
CA GLU A 183 -12.10 -29.65 -11.41
C GLU A 183 -12.12 -29.15 -9.97
N ILE A 184 -12.00 -27.83 -9.76
CA ILE A 184 -11.96 -27.16 -8.46
C ILE A 184 -13.35 -26.66 -8.08
N GLU A 185 -13.76 -26.90 -6.82
CA GLU A 185 -15.00 -26.41 -6.24
C GLU A 185 -14.79 -25.09 -5.47
N ASP A 186 -15.87 -24.30 -5.32
CA ASP A 186 -15.83 -23.07 -4.52
C ASP A 186 -15.52 -23.39 -3.05
N GLY A 187 -14.54 -22.68 -2.48
CA GLY A 187 -14.08 -22.91 -1.11
C GLY A 187 -13.07 -24.07 -0.95
N GLU A 188 -12.77 -24.82 -2.01
CA GLU A 188 -11.79 -25.90 -1.95
C GLU A 188 -10.38 -25.36 -1.66
N VAL A 189 -9.60 -26.09 -0.85
CA VAL A 189 -8.20 -25.75 -0.57
C VAL A 189 -7.32 -26.20 -1.72
N VAL A 190 -6.57 -25.26 -2.29
CA VAL A 190 -5.71 -25.49 -3.45
C VAL A 190 -4.27 -25.10 -3.18
N LEU A 191 -3.35 -25.70 -3.92
CA LEU A 191 -1.96 -25.28 -4.00
C LEU A 191 -1.79 -24.36 -5.22
N VAL A 192 -1.36 -23.14 -4.97
CA VAL A 192 -1.00 -22.19 -6.02
C VAL A 192 0.52 -22.13 -6.08
N SER A 193 1.07 -22.39 -7.25
CA SER A 193 2.52 -22.44 -7.46
C SER A 193 2.96 -21.54 -8.60
N SER A 194 4.12 -20.95 -8.45
CA SER A 194 4.86 -20.24 -9.51
C SER A 194 6.27 -20.83 -9.62
N ARG A 195 7.09 -20.31 -10.51
CA ARG A 195 8.51 -20.70 -10.63
C ARG A 195 9.35 -20.36 -9.39
N ARG A 196 8.81 -19.60 -8.42
CA ARG A 196 9.54 -19.07 -7.24
C ARG A 196 9.11 -19.71 -5.93
N GLY A 197 7.89 -20.17 -5.86
CA GLY A 197 7.36 -20.75 -4.64
C GLY A 197 5.91 -21.16 -4.77
N SER A 198 5.33 -21.59 -3.66
CA SER A 198 3.95 -22.00 -3.59
C SER A 198 3.28 -21.53 -2.30
N VAL A 199 1.96 -21.37 -2.36
CA VAL A 199 1.11 -21.06 -1.20
C VAL A 199 -0.14 -21.93 -1.24
N LYS A 200 -0.67 -22.26 -0.07
CA LYS A 200 -1.97 -22.91 0.08
C LYS A 200 -3.02 -21.86 0.39
N THR A 201 -4.15 -21.91 -0.31
CA THR A 201 -5.26 -21.00 -0.09
C THR A 201 -6.57 -21.63 -0.53
N ARG A 202 -7.72 -20.97 -0.27
CA ARG A 202 -9.01 -21.44 -0.77
C ARG A 202 -9.29 -20.86 -2.16
N ALA A 203 -9.86 -21.66 -3.02
CA ALA A 203 -10.41 -21.18 -4.27
C ALA A 203 -11.74 -20.44 -4.03
N ARG A 204 -11.92 -19.33 -4.73
CA ARG A 204 -13.17 -18.58 -4.79
C ARG A 204 -13.58 -18.40 -6.24
N LEU A 205 -14.72 -18.96 -6.59
CA LEU A 205 -15.26 -18.87 -7.95
C LEU A 205 -15.99 -17.52 -8.10
N THR A 206 -15.62 -16.79 -9.14
CA THR A 206 -16.24 -15.48 -9.39
C THR A 206 -16.19 -15.08 -10.86
N ASP A 207 -17.27 -14.50 -11.35
CA ASP A 207 -17.34 -13.91 -12.70
C ASP A 207 -16.53 -12.62 -12.86
N LYS A 208 -15.93 -12.11 -11.79
CA LYS A 208 -15.01 -10.96 -11.85
C LYS A 208 -13.67 -11.34 -12.46
N SER A 209 -13.26 -12.59 -12.36
CA SER A 209 -12.04 -13.12 -12.97
C SER A 209 -12.32 -13.61 -14.38
N SER A 210 -11.57 -13.13 -15.36
CA SER A 210 -11.62 -13.63 -16.73
C SER A 210 -10.94 -15.01 -16.84
N ARG A 211 -11.36 -15.81 -17.82
CA ARG A 211 -10.69 -17.08 -18.09
C ARG A 211 -9.19 -16.89 -18.31
N GLY A 212 -8.38 -17.74 -17.70
CA GLY A 212 -6.91 -17.68 -17.75
C GLY A 212 -6.29 -16.66 -16.79
N VAL A 213 -7.10 -15.95 -15.97
CA VAL A 213 -6.63 -14.94 -15.02
C VAL A 213 -7.13 -15.28 -13.62
N ALA A 214 -6.21 -15.32 -12.67
CA ALA A 214 -6.51 -15.46 -11.26
C ALA A 214 -6.13 -14.20 -10.49
N PHE A 215 -6.80 -13.95 -9.37
CA PHE A 215 -6.51 -12.80 -8.50
C PHE A 215 -6.24 -13.26 -7.06
N MET A 216 -5.22 -12.67 -6.44
CA MET A 216 -4.96 -12.77 -4.99
C MET A 216 -4.63 -11.40 -4.41
N SER A 217 -4.94 -11.21 -3.14
CA SER A 217 -4.47 -10.04 -2.40
C SER A 217 -3.11 -10.31 -1.75
N PHE A 218 -2.56 -9.35 -1.00
CA PHE A 218 -1.31 -9.52 -0.25
C PHE A 218 -1.43 -8.98 1.18
N HIS A 219 -2.62 -9.11 1.75
CA HIS A 219 -2.92 -8.59 3.09
C HIS A 219 -2.63 -9.59 4.21
N TYR A 220 -2.61 -10.89 3.91
CA TYR A 220 -2.62 -11.94 4.90
C TYR A 220 -1.22 -12.50 5.15
N GLN A 221 -0.84 -12.56 6.43
CA GLN A 221 0.48 -13.06 6.83
C GLN A 221 0.60 -14.58 6.70
N ASP A 222 -0.52 -15.28 6.78
CA ASP A 222 -0.57 -16.74 6.69
C ASP A 222 -0.47 -17.25 5.25
N VAL A 223 -0.76 -16.38 4.26
CA VAL A 223 -0.68 -16.69 2.84
C VAL A 223 0.11 -15.60 2.13
N LEU A 224 1.40 -15.80 1.98
CA LEU A 224 2.33 -14.81 1.44
C LEU A 224 2.30 -14.81 -0.10
N THR A 225 1.30 -14.15 -0.69
CA THR A 225 1.14 -14.03 -2.17
C THR A 225 2.42 -13.56 -2.87
N ASN A 226 3.23 -12.72 -2.22
CA ASN A 226 4.49 -12.25 -2.81
C ASN A 226 5.55 -13.34 -3.00
N LEU A 227 5.40 -14.53 -2.43
CA LEU A 227 6.23 -15.68 -2.79
C LEU A 227 6.03 -16.16 -4.23
N LEU A 228 4.90 -15.80 -4.83
CA LEU A 228 4.55 -16.17 -6.20
C LEU A 228 5.02 -15.13 -7.23
N THR A 229 5.26 -13.88 -6.82
CA THR A 229 5.50 -12.76 -7.75
C THR A 229 6.89 -12.80 -8.35
N ASN A 230 7.04 -12.29 -9.59
CA ASN A 230 8.32 -12.22 -10.28
C ASN A 230 9.21 -11.07 -9.77
N ALA A 231 10.50 -11.13 -10.07
CA ALA A 231 11.49 -10.13 -9.64
C ALA A 231 11.78 -9.04 -10.70
N ALA A 232 10.96 -8.97 -11.76
CA ALA A 232 11.16 -7.99 -12.82
C ALA A 232 10.88 -6.58 -12.31
N LEU A 233 11.73 -5.63 -12.67
CA LEU A 233 11.64 -4.24 -12.29
C LEU A 233 11.58 -3.35 -13.53
N ASP A 234 10.81 -2.27 -13.43
CA ASP A 234 10.92 -1.18 -14.41
C ASP A 234 12.37 -0.66 -14.45
N PRO A 235 12.97 -0.50 -15.63
CA PRO A 235 14.37 -0.13 -15.73
C PRO A 235 14.70 1.25 -15.19
N GLN A 236 13.77 2.18 -15.17
CA GLN A 236 13.95 3.55 -14.67
C GLN A 236 13.43 3.73 -13.25
N ALA A 237 12.14 3.48 -13.03
CA ALA A 237 11.47 3.71 -11.76
C ALA A 237 11.70 2.58 -10.74
N LYS A 238 12.24 1.42 -11.18
CA LYS A 238 12.42 0.23 -10.33
C LYS A 238 11.13 -0.29 -9.70
N THR A 239 9.99 0.05 -10.29
CA THR A 239 8.69 -0.47 -9.86
C THR A 239 8.60 -1.96 -10.17
N PRO A 240 8.26 -2.83 -9.19
CA PRO A 240 8.17 -4.27 -9.42
C PRO A 240 6.92 -4.63 -10.24
N GLU A 241 7.08 -5.60 -11.15
CA GLU A 241 5.99 -6.12 -11.98
C GLU A 241 5.25 -7.26 -11.27
N TYR A 242 4.60 -6.96 -10.15
CA TYR A 242 3.92 -7.95 -9.31
C TYR A 242 2.46 -8.21 -9.72
N LYS A 243 1.97 -7.62 -10.82
CA LYS A 243 0.59 -7.78 -11.30
C LYS A 243 0.44 -8.74 -12.48
N ALA A 244 1.54 -9.36 -12.92
CA ALA A 244 1.54 -10.35 -13.99
C ALA A 244 2.60 -11.41 -13.72
N CYS A 245 2.17 -12.53 -13.15
CA CYS A 245 3.02 -13.70 -12.87
C CYS A 245 2.34 -14.94 -13.41
N ALA A 246 3.13 -15.88 -13.94
CA ALA A 246 2.62 -17.16 -14.39
C ALA A 246 2.50 -18.13 -13.21
N ILE A 247 1.34 -18.75 -13.08
CA ILE A 247 1.02 -19.70 -12.00
C ILE A 247 0.33 -20.95 -12.52
N LYS A 248 0.35 -22.00 -11.71
CA LYS A 248 -0.57 -23.14 -11.78
C LYS A 248 -1.34 -23.28 -10.48
N ILE A 249 -2.52 -23.89 -10.57
CA ILE A 249 -3.37 -24.21 -9.43
C ILE A 249 -3.63 -25.72 -9.45
N GLU A 250 -3.43 -26.35 -8.31
CA GLU A 250 -3.56 -27.81 -8.16
C GLU A 250 -4.43 -28.13 -6.94
N LYS A 251 -5.27 -29.16 -7.06
CA LYS A 251 -5.95 -29.74 -5.91
C LYS A 251 -4.92 -30.30 -4.93
N ILE A 252 -5.18 -30.15 -3.66
CA ILE A 252 -4.40 -30.81 -2.62
C ILE A 252 -5.09 -32.14 -2.34
N ALA A 253 -4.39 -33.24 -2.62
CA ALA A 253 -4.90 -34.56 -2.25
C ALA A 253 -5.21 -34.59 -0.74
N ALA A 254 -6.41 -35.09 -0.40
CA ALA A 254 -6.90 -35.23 0.96
C ALA A 254 -6.03 -36.18 1.78
#